data_a81362d3fa63ab30e62f495b3b9d1e5e
#
_entry.id   a81362d3fa63ab30e62f495b3b9d1e5e
#
_cell.length_a   1.000
_cell.length_b   1.000
_cell.length_c   1.000
_cell.angle_alpha   90.00
_cell.angle_beta   90.00
_cell.angle_gamma   90.00
#
_symmetry.space_group_name_H-M   'P 1'
#
loop_
_entity.id
_entity.type
_entity.pdbx_description
1 polymer ?
#
loop_
_entity_poly.entity_id
_entity_poly.type
_entity_poly.pdbx_seq_one_letter_code
_entity_poly.pdbx_strand_id
1 'polypeptide(L)'
;IESGKRAVSAELLERILRVADYRPSVPLARYAPSISSYAQERGLGSLRVFGSVARGTDGFESDIDLIGTPTRELSLFELADIASFASELTGFPTEVHADTHVPEALRTAVDEAVAL
;
A
#
# COMPACT_ATOMS: atom_id res chain seq x y z
N ILE A 1 30.38 19.64 -7.77
CA ILE A 1 30.25 19.55 -7.03
C ILE A 1 29.93 18.81 -6.26
N GLU A 2 29.84 18.41 -6.06
CA GLU A 2 29.61 17.74 -5.31
C GLU A 2 28.39 17.37 -5.01
N SER A 3 27.61 17.06 -5.86
CA SER A 3 26.33 16.63 -5.57
C SER A 3 26.28 15.44 -4.68
N GLY A 4 27.25 14.61 -4.76
CA GLY A 4 27.28 13.46 -3.88
C GLY A 4 27.32 13.82 -2.43
N LYS A 5 27.87 14.96 -2.11
CA LYS A 5 27.93 15.33 -0.76
C LYS A 5 26.64 15.73 -0.22
N ARG A 6 25.70 16.02 -1.10
CA ARG A 6 24.44 16.39 -0.63
C ARG A 6 23.59 15.21 -0.40
N ALA A 7 23.97 14.04 -0.87
CA ALA A 7 23.17 12.83 -0.73
C ALA A 7 23.11 12.44 0.74
N VAL A 8 21.91 12.24 1.24
CA VAL A 8 21.69 11.74 2.58
C VAL A 8 21.83 10.22 2.51
N SER A 9 22.60 9.62 3.42
CA SER A 9 22.77 8.18 3.43
C SER A 9 21.43 7.51 3.71
N ALA A 10 21.27 6.28 3.24
CA ALA A 10 20.05 5.53 3.47
C ALA A 10 19.77 5.37 4.95
N GLU A 11 20.80 5.13 5.74
CA GLU A 11 20.63 4.97 7.18
C GLU A 11 20.17 6.26 7.85
N LEU A 12 20.73 7.39 7.46
CA LEU A 12 20.34 8.67 8.04
C LEU A 12 18.92 9.02 7.65
N LEU A 13 18.56 8.81 6.39
CA LEU A 13 17.20 9.08 5.93
C LEU A 13 16.20 8.21 6.69
N GLU A 14 16.51 6.93 6.85
CA GLU A 14 15.64 6.03 7.58
C GLU A 14 15.42 6.52 9.02
N ARG A 15 16.51 6.97 9.67
CA ARG A 15 16.42 7.46 11.03
C ARG A 15 15.57 8.71 11.12
N ILE A 16 15.72 9.62 10.16
CA ILE A 16 14.91 10.84 10.11
C ILE A 16 13.44 10.50 9.95
N LEU A 17 13.10 9.55 9.07
CA LEU A 17 11.72 9.17 8.84
C LEU A 17 11.09 8.50 10.05
N ARG A 18 11.87 7.71 10.79
CA ARG A 18 11.36 7.09 12.02
C ARG A 18 11.06 8.13 13.09
N VAL A 19 11.95 9.08 13.26
CA VAL A 19 11.76 10.14 14.24
C VAL A 19 10.55 10.99 13.88
N ALA A 20 10.30 11.20 12.59
CA ALA A 20 9.14 11.94 12.12
C ALA A 20 7.86 11.11 12.13
N ASP A 21 7.93 9.85 12.58
CA ASP A 21 6.79 8.95 12.63
C ASP A 21 6.20 8.74 11.23
N TYR A 22 7.07 8.63 10.21
CA TYR A 22 6.62 8.40 8.84
C TYR A 22 6.21 6.93 8.69
N ARG A 23 4.98 6.70 8.26
CA ARG A 23 4.39 5.36 8.19
C ARG A 23 3.42 5.31 7.01
N PRO A 24 3.04 4.11 6.56
CA PRO A 24 2.25 3.96 5.33
C PRO A 24 0.96 4.76 5.30
N SER A 25 0.28 4.92 6.42
CA SER A 25 -0.99 5.64 6.43
C SER A 25 -0.83 7.10 6.01
N VAL A 26 0.36 7.69 6.17
CA VAL A 26 0.58 9.08 5.81
C VAL A 26 0.52 9.30 4.30
N PRO A 27 1.37 8.64 3.47
CA PRO A 27 1.26 8.81 2.03
C PRO A 27 0.03 8.14 1.45
N LEU A 28 -0.46 7.07 2.08
CA LEU A 28 -1.64 6.40 1.58
C LEU A 28 -2.85 7.33 1.59
N ALA A 29 -3.03 8.11 2.66
CA ALA A 29 -4.13 9.06 2.73
C ALA A 29 -4.03 10.08 1.60
N ARG A 30 -2.82 10.48 1.25
CA ARG A 30 -2.62 11.46 0.19
C ARG A 30 -2.92 10.90 -1.19
N TYR A 31 -2.50 9.66 -1.45
CA TYR A 31 -2.59 9.08 -2.78
C TYR A 31 -3.76 8.12 -2.95
N ALA A 32 -4.62 7.99 -1.96
CA ALA A 32 -5.74 7.06 -2.03
C ALA A 32 -6.61 7.26 -3.28
N PRO A 33 -6.98 8.48 -3.67
CA PRO A 33 -7.81 8.65 -4.88
C PRO A 33 -7.10 8.16 -6.13
N SER A 34 -5.79 8.44 -6.26
CA SER A 34 -5.03 8.01 -7.43
C SER A 34 -4.90 6.49 -7.48
N ILE A 35 -4.66 5.86 -6.34
CA ILE A 35 -4.53 4.41 -6.28
C ILE A 35 -5.86 3.74 -6.59
N SER A 36 -6.95 4.27 -6.04
CA SER A 36 -8.28 3.73 -6.29
C SER A 36 -8.65 3.83 -7.76
N SER A 37 -8.35 4.98 -8.40
CA SER A 37 -8.64 5.17 -9.82
C SER A 37 -7.82 4.21 -10.69
N TYR A 38 -6.55 4.06 -10.37
CA TYR A 38 -5.67 3.17 -11.11
C TYR A 38 -6.18 1.73 -11.05
N ALA A 39 -6.58 1.30 -9.85
CA ALA A 39 -7.09 -0.05 -9.66
C ALA A 39 -8.43 -0.24 -10.39
N GLN A 40 -9.31 0.74 -10.30
CA GLN A 40 -10.61 0.65 -10.91
C GLN A 40 -10.51 0.55 -12.43
N GLU A 41 -9.60 1.30 -13.03
CA GLU A 41 -9.40 1.24 -14.48
C GLU A 41 -8.93 -0.14 -14.92
N ARG A 42 -8.34 -0.89 -14.03
CA ARG A 42 -7.83 -2.24 -14.33
C ARG A 42 -8.77 -3.35 -13.87
N GLY A 43 -9.95 -2.97 -13.40
CA GLY A 43 -10.97 -3.95 -13.07
C GLY A 43 -11.02 -4.33 -11.60
N LEU A 44 -10.39 -3.58 -10.73
CA LEU A 44 -10.44 -3.84 -9.28
C LEU A 44 -11.04 -2.64 -8.58
N GLY A 45 -12.31 -2.75 -8.19
CA GLY A 45 -13.04 -1.66 -7.55
C GLY A 45 -13.17 -1.86 -6.05
N SER A 46 -13.83 -0.88 -5.41
CA SER A 46 -14.11 -0.92 -3.97
C SER A 46 -12.85 -1.23 -3.17
N LEU A 47 -11.77 -0.51 -3.46
CA LEU A 47 -10.49 -0.76 -2.83
C LEU A 47 -10.54 -0.42 -1.34
N ARG A 48 -10.00 -1.32 -0.52
CA ARG A 48 -9.99 -1.19 0.93
C ARG A 48 -8.59 -1.51 1.43
N VAL A 49 -8.23 -0.95 2.58
CA VAL A 49 -6.97 -1.27 3.24
C VAL A 49 -7.27 -2.14 4.45
N PHE A 50 -6.40 -3.10 4.72
CA PHE A 50 -6.53 -3.94 5.91
C PHE A 50 -5.16 -4.08 6.57
N GLY A 51 -5.06 -4.86 7.62
CA GLY A 51 -3.80 -5.06 8.32
C GLY A 51 -3.48 -3.90 9.25
N SER A 52 -2.19 -3.64 9.45
CA SER A 52 -1.74 -2.65 10.44
C SER A 52 -2.22 -1.25 10.13
N VAL A 53 -2.30 -0.88 8.85
CA VAL A 53 -2.76 0.45 8.47
C VAL A 53 -4.22 0.64 8.90
N ALA A 54 -5.06 -0.35 8.65
CA ALA A 54 -6.48 -0.26 9.01
C ALA A 54 -6.66 -0.20 10.52
N ARG A 55 -5.80 -0.88 11.27
CA ARG A 55 -5.88 -0.88 12.72
C ARG A 55 -5.26 0.35 13.36
N GLY A 56 -4.56 1.17 12.57
CA GLY A 56 -3.87 2.34 13.12
C GLY A 56 -2.61 2.00 13.88
N THR A 57 -2.05 0.82 13.64
CA THR A 57 -0.84 0.37 14.33
C THR A 57 0.36 0.30 13.40
N ASP A 58 0.26 0.88 12.20
CA ASP A 58 1.35 0.86 11.24
C ASP A 58 2.53 1.73 11.70
N GLY A 59 3.71 1.35 11.29
CA GLY A 59 4.95 2.07 11.56
C GLY A 59 5.83 2.11 10.34
N PHE A 60 7.02 2.65 10.49
CA PHE A 60 7.93 2.86 9.37
C PHE A 60 8.21 1.57 8.58
N GLU A 61 8.19 0.42 9.24
CA GLU A 61 8.49 -0.86 8.59
C GLU A 61 7.24 -1.64 8.19
N SER A 62 6.08 -1.04 8.31
CA SER A 62 4.84 -1.72 7.94
C SER A 62 4.63 -1.75 6.43
N ASP A 63 3.88 -2.74 5.98
CA ASP A 63 3.48 -2.85 4.58
C ASP A 63 2.06 -2.33 4.43
N ILE A 64 1.67 -2.06 3.18
CA ILE A 64 0.30 -1.68 2.86
C ILE A 64 -0.40 -2.92 2.31
N ASP A 65 -1.53 -3.29 2.90
CA ASP A 65 -2.32 -4.43 2.47
C ASP A 65 -3.65 -3.95 1.91
N LEU A 66 -3.86 -4.15 0.62
CA LEU A 66 -5.07 -3.69 -0.07
C LEU A 66 -5.87 -4.87 -0.58
N ILE A 67 -7.19 -4.70 -0.61
CA ILE A 67 -8.09 -5.69 -1.16
C ILE A 67 -9.20 -4.97 -1.92
N GLY A 68 -9.60 -5.52 -3.05
CA GLY A 68 -10.67 -4.94 -3.84
C GLY A 68 -11.57 -6.00 -4.43
N THR A 69 -12.67 -5.54 -5.03
CA THR A 69 -13.64 -6.43 -5.66
C THR A 69 -13.41 -6.40 -7.16
N PRO A 70 -13.01 -7.52 -7.77
CA PRO A 70 -12.76 -7.52 -9.21
C PRO A 70 -14.05 -7.49 -10.00
N THR A 71 -14.04 -6.74 -11.10
CA THR A 71 -15.19 -6.72 -12.04
C THR A 71 -15.01 -7.75 -13.15
N ARG A 72 -13.86 -8.37 -13.21
CA ARG A 72 -13.54 -9.46 -14.12
C ARG A 72 -12.43 -10.27 -13.48
N GLU A 73 -12.11 -11.40 -14.06
CA GLU A 73 -11.02 -12.20 -13.51
C GLU A 73 -9.70 -11.48 -13.73
N LEU A 74 -8.91 -11.32 -12.68
CA LEU A 74 -7.64 -10.64 -12.73
C LEU A 74 -6.52 -11.63 -12.45
N SER A 75 -5.44 -11.54 -13.24
CA SER A 75 -4.27 -12.38 -13.04
C SER A 75 -3.42 -11.83 -11.89
N LEU A 76 -2.51 -12.65 -11.41
CA LEU A 76 -1.55 -12.20 -10.39
C LEU A 76 -0.70 -11.05 -10.91
N PHE A 77 -0.40 -11.04 -12.22
CA PHE A 77 0.38 -9.94 -12.81
C PHE A 77 -0.39 -8.63 -12.77
N GLU A 78 -1.70 -8.70 -12.98
CA GLU A 78 -2.53 -7.49 -12.94
C GLU A 78 -2.63 -6.94 -11.52
N LEU A 79 -2.77 -7.82 -10.53
CA LEU A 79 -2.78 -7.40 -9.14
C LEU A 79 -1.42 -6.83 -8.73
N ALA A 80 -0.34 -7.45 -9.22
CA ALA A 80 1.01 -6.96 -8.92
C ALA A 80 1.26 -5.60 -9.56
N ASP A 81 0.66 -5.32 -10.72
CA ASP A 81 0.79 -4.01 -11.35
C ASP A 81 0.17 -2.92 -10.48
N ILE A 82 -1.01 -3.18 -9.92
CA ILE A 82 -1.65 -2.24 -9.02
C ILE A 82 -0.80 -2.04 -7.77
N ALA A 83 -0.25 -3.14 -7.24
CA ALA A 83 0.60 -3.08 -6.07
C ALA A 83 1.84 -2.24 -6.32
N SER A 84 2.46 -2.40 -7.50
CA SER A 84 3.64 -1.63 -7.85
C SER A 84 3.33 -0.15 -7.96
N PHE A 85 2.19 0.19 -8.56
CA PHE A 85 1.79 1.59 -8.67
C PHE A 85 1.65 2.22 -7.29
N ALA A 86 0.95 1.54 -6.38
CA ALA A 86 0.76 2.04 -5.03
C ALA A 86 2.09 2.14 -4.28
N SER A 87 2.96 1.13 -4.45
CA SER A 87 4.25 1.12 -3.80
C SER A 87 5.12 2.28 -4.26
N GLU A 88 5.10 2.59 -5.56
CA GLU A 88 5.89 3.70 -6.08
C GLU A 88 5.41 5.04 -5.57
N LEU A 89 4.09 5.22 -5.44
CA LEU A 89 3.56 6.48 -4.94
C LEU A 89 3.82 6.67 -3.46
N THR A 90 3.67 5.60 -2.67
CA THR A 90 3.74 5.72 -1.22
C THR A 90 5.14 5.51 -0.67
N GLY A 91 5.98 4.78 -1.39
CA GLY A 91 7.30 4.41 -0.90
C GLY A 91 7.30 3.22 0.04
N PHE A 92 6.16 2.55 0.22
CA PHE A 92 6.05 1.40 1.10
C PHE A 92 5.66 0.15 0.32
N PRO A 93 6.16 -1.02 0.70
CA PRO A 93 5.76 -2.26 0.04
C PRO A 93 4.25 -2.44 0.12
N THR A 94 3.66 -2.90 -0.97
CA THR A 94 2.21 -3.02 -1.07
C THR A 94 1.84 -4.38 -1.63
N GLU A 95 0.83 -5.02 -1.03
CA GLU A 95 0.23 -6.24 -1.55
C GLU A 95 -1.22 -5.95 -1.89
N VAL A 96 -1.68 -6.51 -3.00
CA VAL A 96 -3.05 -6.30 -3.46
C VAL A 96 -3.71 -7.65 -3.67
N HIS A 97 -4.91 -7.79 -3.12
CA HIS A 97 -5.68 -9.04 -3.21
C HIS A 97 -7.05 -8.77 -3.81
N ALA A 98 -7.59 -9.76 -4.51
CA ALA A 98 -8.98 -9.74 -4.94
C ALA A 98 -9.80 -10.45 -3.86
N ASP A 99 -10.98 -9.89 -3.54
CA ASP A 99 -11.78 -10.45 -2.46
C ASP A 99 -12.43 -11.79 -2.82
N THR A 100 -12.31 -12.22 -4.08
CA THR A 100 -12.79 -13.53 -4.52
C THR A 100 -11.79 -14.63 -4.20
N HIS A 101 -10.56 -14.30 -3.83
CA HIS A 101 -9.51 -15.29 -3.54
C HIS A 101 -8.70 -14.84 -2.34
N VAL A 102 -9.32 -14.88 -1.17
CA VAL A 102 -8.65 -14.46 0.06
C VAL A 102 -8.04 -15.69 0.73
N PRO A 103 -6.70 -15.68 0.94
CA PRO A 103 -6.08 -16.79 1.69
C PRO A 103 -6.69 -16.88 3.08
N GLU A 104 -6.85 -18.10 3.56
CA GLU A 104 -7.51 -18.32 4.84
C GLU A 104 -6.82 -17.58 5.97
N ALA A 105 -5.50 -17.50 5.91
CA ALA A 105 -4.73 -16.81 6.95
C ALA A 105 -5.06 -15.32 7.05
N LEU A 106 -5.62 -14.73 6.00
CA LEU A 106 -5.93 -13.31 5.97
C LEU A 106 -7.40 -12.98 6.21
N ARG A 107 -8.26 -13.99 6.37
CA ARG A 107 -9.70 -13.74 6.44
C ARG A 107 -10.07 -12.82 7.60
N THR A 108 -9.51 -13.06 8.76
CA THR A 108 -9.82 -12.23 9.94
C THR A 108 -9.37 -10.80 9.71
N ALA A 109 -8.18 -10.62 9.14
CA ALA A 109 -7.67 -9.27 8.88
C ALA A 109 -8.51 -8.55 7.84
N VAL A 110 -8.99 -9.28 6.83
CA VAL A 110 -9.81 -8.69 5.77
C VAL A 110 -11.15 -8.22 6.32
N ASP A 111 -11.69 -8.92 7.33
CA ASP A 111 -12.95 -8.52 7.93
C ASP A 111 -12.86 -7.14 8.57
N GLU A 112 -11.66 -6.67 8.88
CA GLU A 112 -11.43 -5.35 9.47
C GLU A 112 -11.11 -4.29 8.42
N ALA A 113 -11.20 -4.62 7.14
CA ALA A 113 -10.80 -3.72 6.06
C ALA A 113 -11.65 -2.45 6.08
N VAL A 114 -10.99 -1.33 5.74
CA VAL A 114 -11.60 -0.02 5.75
C VAL A 114 -11.50 0.57 4.34
N ALA A 115 -12.56 1.22 3.88
CA ALA A 115 -12.55 1.83 2.54
C ALA A 115 -11.40 2.81 2.41
N LEU A 116 -10.78 2.76 1.25
CA LEU A 116 -9.62 3.60 0.97
C LEU A 116 -10.00 5.06 0.71
#